data_28eb15e5185432dd7356f94cad75fb9b
#
_entry.id   28eb15e5185432dd7356f94cad75fb9b
#
_cell.length_a   1.000
_cell.length_b   1.000
_cell.length_c   1.000
_cell.angle_alpha   90.00
_cell.angle_beta   90.00
_cell.angle_gamma   90.00
#
_symmetry.space_group_name_H-M   'P 1'
#
loop_
_entity.id
_entity.type
_entity.pdbx_description
1 polymer ?
#
loop_
_entity_poly.entity_id
_entity_poly.type
_entity_poly.pdbx_seq_one_letter_code
_entity_poly.pdbx_strand_id
1 'polypeptide(L)'
;MPGIPLGGKRYFLAKTDPETYSIEQLEREKQTVWDGVRNPQALKTIREMKPGDCVFIYHSMGDPAVVGVAEVSSPGRPDPKDAKLAVADFRFLCRINPPVTLKEIKASGNFDDWALIRQSRLSTMPAPEAFVEWLRRERPHCRF
;
A
#
# COMPACT_ATOMS: atom_id res chain seq x y z
N MET A 1 -2.63 -26.11 2.17
CA MET A 1 -2.60 -25.33 2.19
C MET A 1 -3.12 -24.93 2.65
N PRO A 2 -3.55 -25.20 2.86
CA PRO A 2 -4.05 -24.39 2.86
C PRO A 2 -3.53 -23.47 3.34
N GLY A 3 -3.28 -23.68 3.97
CA GLY A 3 -2.67 -22.71 4.47
C GLY A 3 -2.73 -21.58 3.68
N ILE A 4 -1.75 -21.22 3.27
CA ILE A 4 -1.93 -20.27 2.36
C ILE A 4 -2.52 -20.90 1.21
N PRO A 5 -3.67 -20.51 0.89
CA PRO A 5 -4.17 -20.94 -0.34
C PRO A 5 -3.15 -20.54 -1.36
N LEU A 6 -2.81 -21.40 -2.19
CA LEU A 6 -1.99 -21.08 -3.30
C LEU A 6 -2.60 -19.90 -4.01
N GLY A 7 -1.82 -18.89 -4.25
CA GLY A 7 -2.33 -17.69 -4.83
C GLY A 7 -3.10 -16.82 -3.86
N GLY A 8 -2.94 -17.07 -2.58
CA GLY A 8 -3.52 -16.22 -1.56
C GLY A 8 -3.09 -14.78 -1.72
N LYS A 9 -4.02 -13.88 -1.49
CA LYS A 9 -3.79 -12.46 -1.61
C LYS A 9 -2.76 -11.99 -0.59
N ARG A 10 -1.83 -11.17 -1.04
CA ARG A 10 -0.90 -10.48 -0.17
C ARG A 10 -1.30 -9.03 -0.02
N TYR A 11 -0.81 -8.40 1.04
CA TYR A 11 -1.15 -7.03 1.38
C TYR A 11 0.11 -6.20 1.55
N PHE A 12 0.06 -4.99 1.02
CA PHE A 12 1.21 -4.06 1.04
C PHE A 12 0.72 -2.68 1.42
N LEU A 13 1.66 -1.80 1.76
CA LEU A 13 1.38 -0.39 1.98
C LEU A 13 2.34 0.40 1.10
N ALA A 14 1.81 1.38 0.38
CA ALA A 14 2.59 2.26 -0.48
C ALA A 14 2.33 3.71 -0.11
N LYS A 15 3.40 4.45 0.16
CA LYS A 15 3.32 5.86 0.54
C LYS A 15 3.45 6.76 -0.67
N THR A 16 2.70 7.84 -0.66
CA THR A 16 2.81 8.88 -1.67
C THR A 16 2.63 10.24 -1.02
N ASP A 17 3.32 11.25 -1.56
CA ASP A 17 3.08 12.63 -1.19
C ASP A 17 1.83 13.09 -1.94
N PRO A 18 0.77 13.54 -1.24
CA PRO A 18 -0.47 13.91 -1.90
C PRO A 18 -0.34 15.08 -2.87
N GLU A 19 0.70 15.90 -2.73
CA GLU A 19 0.96 16.96 -3.70
C GLU A 19 1.52 16.41 -5.00
N THR A 20 2.17 15.26 -4.95
CA THR A 20 2.69 14.59 -6.14
C THR A 20 1.65 13.67 -6.76
N TYR A 21 1.02 12.84 -5.95
CA TYR A 21 -0.02 11.93 -6.41
C TYR A 21 -0.92 11.56 -5.24
N SER A 22 -2.20 11.91 -5.31
CA SER A 22 -3.14 11.74 -4.20
C SER A 22 -4.10 10.59 -4.44
N ILE A 23 -4.78 10.17 -3.36
CA ILE A 23 -5.86 9.16 -3.49
C ILE A 23 -7.00 9.68 -4.35
N GLU A 24 -7.28 10.99 -4.29
CA GLU A 24 -8.31 11.60 -5.15
C GLU A 24 -7.95 11.43 -6.62
N GLN A 25 -6.68 11.58 -6.96
CA GLN A 25 -6.22 11.43 -8.32
C GLN A 25 -6.33 9.97 -8.77
N LEU A 26 -5.94 9.02 -7.92
CA LEU A 26 -6.09 7.60 -8.22
C LEU A 26 -7.57 7.23 -8.42
N GLU A 27 -8.45 7.78 -7.60
CA GLU A 27 -9.88 7.53 -7.72
C GLU A 27 -10.42 8.04 -9.06
N ARG A 28 -9.99 9.23 -9.50
CA ARG A 28 -10.41 9.79 -10.78
C ARG A 28 -9.88 8.98 -11.95
N GLU A 29 -8.61 8.58 -11.89
CA GLU A 29 -7.95 7.85 -12.97
C GLU A 29 -8.34 6.38 -13.00
N LYS A 30 -8.80 5.86 -11.87
CA LYS A 30 -9.19 4.46 -11.65
C LYS A 30 -8.03 3.49 -11.66
N GLN A 31 -6.97 3.75 -12.40
CA GLN A 31 -5.79 2.90 -12.47
C GLN A 31 -4.58 3.76 -12.79
N THR A 32 -3.44 3.38 -12.26
CA THR A 32 -2.19 4.09 -12.53
C THR A 32 -1.00 3.14 -12.48
N VAL A 33 0.08 3.54 -13.14
CA VAL A 33 1.37 2.87 -12.98
C VAL A 33 2.06 3.49 -11.76
N TRP A 34 2.35 2.65 -10.77
CA TRP A 34 3.02 3.12 -9.55
C TRP A 34 4.52 3.10 -9.78
N ASP A 35 5.09 4.27 -9.96
CA ASP A 35 6.48 4.44 -10.35
C ASP A 35 7.20 5.41 -9.41
N GLY A 36 8.43 5.77 -9.75
CA GLY A 36 9.18 6.76 -8.99
C GLY A 36 9.82 6.22 -7.72
N VAL A 37 9.68 4.95 -7.43
CA VAL A 37 10.28 4.32 -6.25
C VAL A 37 11.74 4.03 -6.53
N ARG A 38 12.64 4.42 -5.63
CA ARG A 38 14.08 4.23 -5.82
C ARG A 38 14.76 3.44 -4.73
N ASN A 39 14.18 3.38 -3.52
CA ASN A 39 14.78 2.66 -2.41
C ASN A 39 14.84 1.16 -2.72
N PRO A 40 16.01 0.48 -2.60
CA PRO A 40 16.13 -0.93 -2.95
C PRO A 40 15.17 -1.86 -2.22
N GLN A 41 14.91 -1.61 -0.95
CA GLN A 41 14.00 -2.44 -0.17
C GLN A 41 12.56 -2.28 -0.67
N ALA A 42 12.17 -1.04 -1.00
CA ALA A 42 10.85 -0.77 -1.55
C ALA A 42 10.70 -1.39 -2.93
N LEU A 43 11.74 -1.34 -3.76
CA LEU A 43 11.73 -1.95 -5.08
C LEU A 43 11.58 -3.47 -5.00
N LYS A 44 12.24 -4.09 -4.02
CA LYS A 44 12.08 -5.54 -3.79
C LYS A 44 10.62 -5.87 -3.52
N THR A 45 9.95 -5.05 -2.71
CA THR A 45 8.53 -5.24 -2.41
C THR A 45 7.68 -5.13 -3.67
N ILE A 46 7.93 -4.13 -4.52
CA ILE A 46 7.17 -3.96 -5.76
C ILE A 46 7.35 -5.17 -6.68
N ARG A 47 8.58 -5.70 -6.78
CA ARG A 47 8.85 -6.85 -7.62
C ARG A 47 8.09 -8.10 -7.19
N GLU A 48 7.68 -8.18 -5.95
CA GLU A 48 6.94 -9.32 -5.41
C GLU A 48 5.44 -9.20 -5.63
N MET A 49 4.95 -8.05 -6.06
CA MET A 49 3.51 -7.83 -6.24
C MET A 49 2.96 -8.62 -7.41
N LYS A 50 1.74 -9.13 -7.24
CA LYS A 50 1.04 -9.95 -8.25
C LYS A 50 -0.39 -9.45 -8.39
N PRO A 51 -0.99 -9.63 -9.56
CA PRO A 51 -2.40 -9.26 -9.74
C PRO A 51 -3.28 -9.90 -8.67
N GLY A 52 -4.19 -9.11 -8.12
CA GLY A 52 -5.08 -9.54 -7.05
C GLY A 52 -4.60 -9.17 -5.66
N ASP A 53 -3.32 -8.84 -5.49
CA ASP A 53 -2.82 -8.35 -4.21
C ASP A 53 -3.43 -6.99 -3.89
N CYS A 54 -3.47 -6.64 -2.61
CA CYS A 54 -4.00 -5.36 -2.16
C CYS A 54 -2.89 -4.43 -1.69
N VAL A 55 -3.08 -3.14 -1.93
CA VAL A 55 -2.14 -2.11 -1.47
C VAL A 55 -2.91 -1.04 -0.72
N PHE A 56 -2.50 -0.78 0.51
CA PHE A 56 -3.01 0.34 1.28
C PHE A 56 -2.26 1.60 0.85
N ILE A 57 -2.99 2.60 0.39
CA ILE A 57 -2.39 3.85 -0.06
C ILE A 57 -2.30 4.80 1.13
N TYR A 58 -1.11 5.36 1.33
CA TYR A 58 -0.78 6.15 2.50
C TYR A 58 -0.26 7.52 2.07
N HIS A 59 -0.87 8.58 2.60
CA HIS A 59 -0.38 9.93 2.39
C HIS A 59 0.69 10.24 3.43
N SER A 60 1.89 10.59 2.97
CA SER A 60 3.05 10.75 3.84
C SER A 60 3.23 12.17 4.38
N MET A 61 2.48 13.14 3.85
CA MET A 61 2.59 14.55 4.25
C MET A 61 1.32 15.04 4.91
N GLY A 62 1.44 16.14 5.65
CA GLY A 62 0.33 16.66 6.42
C GLY A 62 0.10 15.81 7.66
N ASP A 63 -1.09 15.24 7.80
CA ASP A 63 -1.38 14.26 8.84
C ASP A 63 -1.26 12.86 8.21
N PRO A 64 -0.11 12.17 8.38
CA PRO A 64 0.12 10.93 7.67
C PRO A 64 -0.96 9.89 7.99
N ALA A 65 -1.49 9.26 6.95
CA ALA A 65 -2.64 8.36 7.13
C ALA A 65 -2.81 7.39 5.97
N VAL A 66 -3.43 6.26 6.26
CA VAL A 66 -3.96 5.35 5.23
C VAL A 66 -5.24 5.98 4.73
N VAL A 67 -5.30 6.26 3.44
CA VAL A 67 -6.39 7.02 2.83
C VAL A 67 -7.23 6.24 1.83
N GLY A 68 -6.75 5.08 1.40
CA GLY A 68 -7.49 4.27 0.44
C GLY A 68 -6.86 2.91 0.26
N VAL A 69 -7.51 2.11 -0.57
CA VAL A 69 -7.07 0.76 -0.91
C VAL A 69 -7.09 0.62 -2.42
N ALA A 70 -6.05 -0.01 -2.95
CA ALA A 70 -5.95 -0.33 -4.36
C ALA A 70 -5.70 -1.82 -4.52
N GLU A 71 -5.97 -2.33 -5.71
CA GLU A 71 -5.64 -3.69 -6.09
C GLU A 71 -4.51 -3.66 -7.10
N VAL A 72 -3.54 -4.57 -6.93
CA VAL A 72 -2.48 -4.73 -7.93
C VAL A 72 -3.10 -5.35 -9.17
N SER A 73 -2.96 -4.70 -10.31
CA SER A 73 -3.56 -5.16 -11.56
C SER A 73 -2.54 -5.66 -12.58
N SER A 74 -1.25 -5.55 -12.27
CA SER A 74 -0.18 -6.14 -13.09
C SER A 74 0.91 -6.66 -12.18
N PRO A 75 1.71 -7.65 -12.61
CA PRO A 75 2.87 -8.04 -11.82
C PRO A 75 3.89 -6.90 -11.73
N GLY A 76 4.69 -6.93 -10.68
CA GLY A 76 5.85 -6.05 -10.60
C GLY A 76 6.78 -6.34 -11.77
N ARG A 77 7.29 -5.29 -12.40
CA ARG A 77 8.10 -5.41 -13.61
C ARG A 77 9.14 -4.30 -13.67
N PRO A 78 10.17 -4.45 -14.51
CA PRO A 78 11.13 -3.36 -14.68
C PRO A 78 10.44 -2.10 -15.23
N ASP A 79 10.89 -0.95 -14.76
CA ASP A 79 10.42 0.32 -15.30
C ASP A 79 10.96 0.46 -16.73
N PRO A 80 10.11 0.74 -17.73
CA PRO A 80 10.58 0.93 -19.11
C PRO A 80 11.61 2.04 -19.25
N LYS A 81 11.59 3.02 -18.35
CA LYS A 81 12.52 4.15 -18.39
C LYS A 81 13.85 3.86 -17.72
N ASP A 82 13.88 2.89 -16.80
CA ASP A 82 15.10 2.54 -16.07
C ASP A 82 14.93 1.13 -15.50
N ALA A 83 15.58 0.16 -16.16
CA ALA A 83 15.41 -1.25 -15.79
C ALA A 83 15.87 -1.60 -14.38
N LYS A 84 16.62 -0.71 -13.73
CA LYS A 84 17.03 -0.91 -12.34
C LYS A 84 15.89 -0.67 -11.37
N LEU A 85 14.84 0.04 -11.81
CA LEU A 85 13.66 0.34 -11.00
C LEU A 85 12.57 -0.64 -11.35
N ALA A 86 11.54 -0.69 -10.49
CA ALA A 86 10.39 -1.56 -10.71
C ALA A 86 9.11 -0.76 -10.57
N VAL A 87 8.09 -1.16 -11.31
CA VAL A 87 6.76 -0.56 -11.25
C VAL A 87 5.71 -1.67 -11.21
N ALA A 88 4.50 -1.32 -10.79
CA ALA A 88 3.34 -2.19 -10.87
C ALA A 88 2.12 -1.31 -11.10
N ASP A 89 1.08 -1.88 -11.70
CA ASP A 89 -0.16 -1.13 -11.90
C ASP A 89 -1.08 -1.32 -10.70
N PHE A 90 -1.67 -0.22 -10.23
CA PHE A 90 -2.63 -0.24 -9.13
C PHE A 90 -3.98 0.25 -9.64
N ARG A 91 -5.04 -0.45 -9.23
CA ARG A 91 -6.41 -0.11 -9.55
C ARG A 91 -7.12 0.33 -8.28
N PHE A 92 -7.80 1.48 -8.31
CA PHE A 92 -8.52 1.99 -7.16
C PHE A 92 -9.63 1.04 -6.73
N LEU A 93 -9.73 0.77 -5.43
CA LEU A 93 -10.84 -0.02 -4.86
C LEU A 93 -11.77 0.85 -4.03
N CYS A 94 -11.26 1.53 -3.01
CA CYS A 94 -12.11 2.31 -2.11
C CYS A 94 -11.30 3.33 -1.33
N ARG A 95 -12.02 4.32 -0.81
CA ARG A 95 -11.45 5.30 0.11
C ARG A 95 -11.56 4.76 1.53
N ILE A 96 -10.58 5.07 2.35
CA ILE A 96 -10.66 4.86 3.80
C ILE A 96 -11.15 6.17 4.41
N ASN A 97 -12.37 6.15 4.94
CA ASN A 97 -13.01 7.38 5.41
C ASN A 97 -13.69 7.15 6.76
N PRO A 98 -13.31 7.89 7.81
CA PRO A 98 -12.17 8.83 7.80
C PRO A 98 -10.84 8.11 7.64
N PRO A 99 -9.78 8.82 7.18
CA PRO A 99 -8.46 8.21 7.08
C PRO A 99 -8.01 7.62 8.41
N VAL A 100 -7.22 6.55 8.33
CA VAL A 100 -6.60 5.96 9.53
C VAL A 100 -5.22 6.58 9.68
N THR A 101 -5.06 7.46 10.67
CA THR A 101 -3.83 8.22 10.83
C THR A 101 -2.71 7.37 11.40
N LEU A 102 -1.46 7.77 11.13
CA LEU A 102 -0.30 7.15 11.76
C LEU A 102 -0.41 7.23 13.28
N LYS A 103 -0.91 8.35 13.79
CA LYS A 103 -1.12 8.53 15.22
C LYS A 103 -2.07 7.47 15.77
N GLU A 104 -3.15 7.20 15.07
CA GLU A 104 -4.13 6.17 15.46
C GLU A 104 -3.48 4.78 15.46
N ILE A 105 -2.68 4.48 14.43
CA ILE A 105 -1.98 3.21 14.32
C ILE A 105 -1.01 3.03 15.48
N LYS A 106 -0.23 4.06 15.79
CA LYS A 106 0.72 4.03 16.91
C LYS A 106 0.00 3.88 18.24
N ALA A 107 -1.12 4.57 18.41
CA ALA A 107 -1.88 4.54 19.67
C ALA A 107 -2.47 3.16 19.95
N SER A 108 -2.69 2.34 18.91
CA SER A 108 -3.19 0.98 19.12
C SER A 108 -2.18 0.09 19.85
N GLY A 109 -0.89 0.40 19.74
CA GLY A 109 0.17 -0.39 20.37
C GLY A 109 0.43 -1.75 19.74
N ASN A 110 -0.24 -2.08 18.65
CA ASN A 110 -0.22 -3.42 18.07
C ASN A 110 0.80 -3.61 16.95
N PHE A 111 1.38 -2.50 16.44
CA PHE A 111 2.19 -2.56 15.22
C PHE A 111 3.55 -1.93 15.36
N ASP A 112 4.09 -1.90 16.59
CA ASP A 112 5.35 -1.21 16.88
C ASP A 112 6.54 -1.81 16.12
N ASP A 113 6.46 -3.08 15.74
CA ASP A 113 7.54 -3.75 15.01
C ASP A 113 7.41 -3.65 13.49
N TRP A 114 6.30 -3.10 13.01
CA TRP A 114 6.06 -2.97 11.58
C TRP A 114 6.97 -1.92 10.96
N ALA A 115 7.41 -2.15 9.72
CA ALA A 115 8.29 -1.23 9.01
C ALA A 115 7.69 0.17 8.90
N LEU A 116 6.37 0.31 8.83
CA LEU A 116 5.72 1.62 8.82
C LEU A 116 6.17 2.48 10.01
N ILE A 117 6.32 1.85 11.18
CA ILE A 117 6.72 2.54 12.41
C ILE A 117 8.24 2.66 12.49
N ARG A 118 8.95 1.58 12.15
CA ARG A 118 10.39 1.51 12.37
C ARG A 118 11.23 2.13 11.27
N GLN A 119 10.70 2.19 10.05
CA GLN A 119 11.44 2.69 8.89
C GLN A 119 10.64 3.83 8.24
N SER A 120 10.66 4.99 8.85
CA SER A 120 9.82 6.11 8.44
C SER A 120 10.07 6.57 7.00
N ARG A 121 11.24 6.26 6.44
CA ARG A 121 11.59 6.67 5.07
C ARG A 121 11.32 5.59 4.03
N LEU A 122 10.93 4.41 4.45
CA LEU A 122 10.59 3.34 3.51
C LEU A 122 9.22 3.64 2.90
N SER A 123 9.14 3.65 1.58
CA SER A 123 7.92 4.04 0.88
C SER A 123 6.97 2.90 0.55
N THR A 124 7.48 1.67 0.51
CA THR A 124 6.66 0.52 0.13
C THR A 124 7.10 -0.68 0.95
N MET A 125 6.14 -1.39 1.51
CA MET A 125 6.43 -2.48 2.44
C MET A 125 5.30 -3.47 2.48
N PRO A 126 5.54 -4.72 2.89
CA PRO A 126 4.44 -5.64 3.19
C PRO A 126 3.62 -5.11 4.36
N ALA A 127 2.33 -5.40 4.37
CA ALA A 127 1.46 -5.12 5.48
C ALA A 127 1.16 -6.41 6.23
N PRO A 128 1.31 -6.44 7.57
CA PRO A 128 1.05 -7.67 8.31
C PRO A 128 -0.44 -7.99 8.33
N GLU A 129 -0.74 -9.26 8.37
CA GLU A 129 -2.13 -9.72 8.39
C GLU A 129 -2.91 -9.15 9.56
N ALA A 130 -2.24 -8.98 10.71
CA ALA A 130 -2.88 -8.36 11.88
C ALA A 130 -3.34 -6.95 11.59
N PHE A 131 -2.60 -6.17 10.79
CA PHE A 131 -3.02 -4.84 10.41
C PHE A 131 -4.23 -4.90 9.47
N VAL A 132 -4.23 -5.85 8.53
CA VAL A 132 -5.35 -6.03 7.61
C VAL A 132 -6.64 -6.27 8.38
N GLU A 133 -6.60 -7.18 9.36
CA GLU A 133 -7.76 -7.50 10.18
C GLU A 133 -8.19 -6.32 11.04
N TRP A 134 -7.22 -5.61 11.62
CA TRP A 134 -7.49 -4.42 12.42
C TRP A 134 -8.15 -3.33 11.59
N LEU A 135 -7.65 -3.09 10.38
CA LEU A 135 -8.20 -2.07 9.49
C LEU A 135 -9.63 -2.42 9.06
N ARG A 136 -9.90 -3.69 8.81
CA ARG A 136 -11.25 -4.13 8.48
C ARG A 136 -12.24 -3.86 9.61
N ARG A 137 -11.80 -4.02 10.85
CA ARG A 137 -12.66 -3.73 12.01
C ARG A 137 -12.87 -2.24 12.19
N GLU A 138 -11.80 -1.44 11.96
CA GLU A 138 -11.87 0.00 12.17
C GLU A 138 -12.62 0.72 11.05
N ARG A 139 -12.62 0.15 9.85
CA ARG A 139 -13.24 0.78 8.67
C ARG A 139 -13.98 -0.27 7.84
N PRO A 140 -15.09 -0.81 8.35
CA PRO A 140 -15.78 -1.93 7.69
C PRO A 140 -16.46 -1.57 6.37
N HIS A 141 -16.60 -0.28 6.06
CA HIS A 141 -17.25 0.14 4.82
C HIS A 141 -16.39 -0.11 3.57
N CYS A 142 -15.08 -0.25 3.73
CA CYS A 142 -14.17 -0.48 2.61
C CYS A 142 -13.88 -1.98 2.56
N ARG A 143 -14.22 -2.61 1.46
CA ARG A 143 -14.04 -4.06 1.32
C ARG A 143 -12.78 -4.36 0.51
N PHE A 144 -11.97 -5.25 1.07
CA PHE A 144 -10.72 -5.65 0.42
C PHE A 144 -10.24 -7.01 0.94
#